data_dfca7b36a2dd1487fe597e3194616d51
#
_entry.id   dfca7b36a2dd1487fe597e3194616d51
#
_cell.length_a   1.000
_cell.length_b   1.000
_cell.length_c   1.000
_cell.angle_alpha   90.00
_cell.angle_beta   90.00
_cell.angle_gamma   90.00
#
_symmetry.space_group_name_H-M   'P 1'
#
loop_
_entity.id
_entity.type
_entity.pdbx_description
1 polymer ?
#
loop_
_entity_poly.entity_id
_entity_poly.type
_entity_poly.pdbx_seq_one_letter_code
_entity_poly.pdbx_strand_id
1 'polypeptide(L)'
;EDLTVTGLEIQQDALDLFRRSIEHNRLENVTALCGDLRHMRTLLPHGSMDYVICNPPYFGRNTGAAAPSAEKRTARQDICCTVEEVAVAASFVLHTGGKAAFVFRPERLWVLLEALSRVRLVPKRLRFVHQNALAVPSAVLVECRKGGSAEGLSVEPPLLVESEEYLKIYGKTGSSD
;
A
#
# COMPACT_ATOMS: atom_id res chain seq x y z
N GLU A 1 23.30 0.87 -0.76
CA GLU A 1 22.53 2.10 -0.41
C GLU A 1 21.82 1.83 0.90
N ASP A 2 21.99 2.72 1.87
CA ASP A 2 21.36 2.58 3.18
C ASP A 2 19.88 2.97 3.05
N LEU A 3 18.99 1.97 3.02
CA LEU A 3 17.55 2.16 2.99
C LEU A 3 17.06 2.54 4.40
N THR A 4 16.41 3.69 4.55
CA THR A 4 15.71 4.07 5.77
C THR A 4 14.21 3.88 5.58
N VAL A 5 13.54 3.22 6.52
CA VAL A 5 12.11 2.91 6.46
C VAL A 5 11.37 3.56 7.62
N THR A 6 10.27 4.25 7.31
CA THR A 6 9.34 4.75 8.33
C THR A 6 7.99 4.06 8.14
N GLY A 7 7.57 3.28 9.11
CA GLY A 7 6.24 2.67 9.13
C GLY A 7 5.29 3.50 9.98
N LEU A 8 4.13 3.88 9.42
CA LEU A 8 3.09 4.64 10.09
C LEU A 8 1.97 3.71 10.54
N GLU A 9 1.61 3.77 11.82
CA GLU A 9 0.52 3.00 12.42
C GLU A 9 -0.29 3.87 13.38
N ILE A 10 -1.62 3.80 13.27
CA ILE A 10 -2.55 4.56 14.13
C ILE A 10 -2.97 3.77 15.38
N GLN A 11 -3.00 2.43 15.29
CA GLN A 11 -3.45 1.56 16.37
C GLN A 11 -2.30 1.29 17.34
N GLN A 12 -2.46 1.64 18.62
CA GLN A 12 -1.40 1.50 19.61
C GLN A 12 -0.92 0.06 19.79
N ASP A 13 -1.82 -0.91 19.82
CA ASP A 13 -1.46 -2.33 19.99
C ASP A 13 -0.63 -2.86 18.81
N ALA A 14 -0.99 -2.45 17.58
CA ALA A 14 -0.24 -2.80 16.38
C ALA A 14 1.13 -2.11 16.33
N LEU A 15 1.19 -0.84 16.76
CA LEU A 15 2.44 -0.08 16.88
C LEU A 15 3.41 -0.74 17.87
N ASP A 16 2.91 -1.22 19.00
CA ASP A 16 3.74 -1.88 20.02
C ASP A 16 4.26 -3.24 19.53
N LEU A 17 3.46 -3.97 18.74
CA LEU A 17 3.92 -5.17 18.05
C LEU A 17 5.00 -4.83 17.00
N PHE A 18 4.82 -3.76 16.26
CA PHE A 18 5.79 -3.30 15.26
C PHE A 18 7.11 -2.93 15.90
N ARG A 19 7.11 -2.17 17.00
CA ARG A 19 8.32 -1.81 17.76
C ARG A 19 9.07 -3.05 18.27
N ARG A 20 8.34 -4.00 18.88
CA ARG A 20 8.93 -5.28 19.31
C ARG A 20 9.55 -6.06 18.15
N SER A 21 8.93 -6.02 16.96
CA SER A 21 9.48 -6.67 15.77
C SER A 21 10.77 -6.00 15.30
N ILE A 22 10.86 -4.67 15.34
CA ILE A 22 12.07 -3.91 15.04
C ILE A 22 13.20 -4.31 15.99
N GLU A 23 12.95 -4.31 17.30
CA GLU A 23 13.93 -4.68 18.32
C GLU A 23 14.38 -6.14 18.19
N HIS A 24 13.42 -7.07 18.04
CA HIS A 24 13.71 -8.50 17.91
C HIS A 24 14.61 -8.81 16.69
N ASN A 25 14.36 -8.14 15.57
CA ASN A 25 15.12 -8.33 14.34
C ASN A 25 16.34 -7.39 14.22
N ARG A 26 16.59 -6.53 15.22
CA ARG A 26 17.71 -5.58 15.25
C ARG A 26 17.75 -4.68 14.02
N LEU A 27 16.61 -4.14 13.63
CA LEU A 27 16.48 -3.27 12.44
C LEU A 27 16.78 -1.83 12.81
N GLU A 28 18.04 -1.41 12.63
CA GLU A 28 18.52 -0.06 12.98
C GLU A 28 18.02 1.03 12.02
N ASN A 29 17.62 0.63 10.81
CA ASN A 29 17.16 1.51 9.73
C ASN A 29 15.64 1.64 9.63
N VAL A 30 14.88 1.11 10.60
CA VAL A 30 13.40 1.11 10.61
C VAL A 30 12.88 1.91 11.80
N THR A 31 11.98 2.85 11.55
CA THR A 31 11.31 3.66 12.57
C THR A 31 9.80 3.39 12.57
N ALA A 32 9.21 3.14 13.75
CA ALA A 32 7.78 3.03 13.95
C ALA A 32 7.21 4.37 14.42
N LEU A 33 6.40 5.02 13.58
CA LEU A 33 5.75 6.29 13.83
C LEU A 33 4.27 6.07 14.19
N CYS A 34 3.84 6.61 15.34
CA CYS A 34 2.43 6.64 15.72
C CYS A 34 1.74 7.82 15.04
N GLY A 35 0.64 7.57 14.33
CA GLY A 35 -0.12 8.68 13.77
C GLY A 35 -1.19 8.28 12.78
N ASP A 36 -2.04 9.25 12.49
CA ASP A 36 -3.10 9.13 11.48
C ASP A 36 -2.62 9.76 10.17
N LEU A 37 -2.66 8.98 9.08
CA LEU A 37 -2.24 9.46 7.76
C LEU A 37 -3.03 10.69 7.27
N ARG A 38 -4.24 10.91 7.79
CA ARG A 38 -5.05 12.12 7.50
C ARG A 38 -4.38 13.40 8.02
N HIS A 39 -3.50 13.27 9.01
CA HIS A 39 -2.70 14.35 9.59
C HIS A 39 -1.24 14.31 9.15
N MET A 40 -0.93 13.72 7.99
CA MET A 40 0.43 13.51 7.48
C MET A 40 1.31 14.77 7.53
N ARG A 41 0.72 15.94 7.33
CA ARG A 41 1.41 17.25 7.36
C ARG A 41 2.07 17.58 8.69
N THR A 42 1.59 17.01 9.80
CA THR A 42 2.15 17.20 11.13
C THR A 42 3.13 16.10 11.52
N LEU A 43 3.14 15.00 10.77
CA LEU A 43 3.93 13.81 11.08
C LEU A 43 5.25 13.77 10.32
N LEU A 44 5.25 14.13 9.04
CA LEU A 44 6.42 14.07 8.19
C LEU A 44 6.54 15.32 7.32
N PRO A 45 7.77 15.72 6.95
CA PRO A 45 7.97 16.85 6.04
C PRO A 45 7.44 16.56 4.64
N HIS A 46 7.00 17.61 3.94
CA HIS A 46 6.63 17.52 2.53
C HIS A 46 7.83 17.09 1.67
N GLY A 47 7.61 16.10 0.79
CA GLY A 47 8.63 15.67 -0.16
C GLY A 47 9.85 14.99 0.47
N SER A 48 9.71 14.41 1.67
CA SER A 48 10.79 13.78 2.43
C SER A 48 11.04 12.31 2.08
N MET A 49 10.20 11.70 1.25
CA MET A 49 10.29 10.28 0.91
C MET A 49 10.54 10.07 -0.59
N ASP A 50 11.37 9.09 -0.89
CA ASP A 50 11.65 8.63 -2.26
C ASP A 50 10.60 7.61 -2.71
N TYR A 51 10.11 6.79 -1.77
CA TYR A 51 9.20 5.70 -2.04
C TYR A 51 8.14 5.54 -0.95
N VAL A 52 6.90 5.24 -1.38
CA VAL A 52 5.79 4.88 -0.48
C VAL A 52 5.23 3.52 -0.90
N ILE A 53 5.02 2.64 0.07
CA ILE A 53 4.33 1.35 -0.15
C ILE A 53 3.09 1.35 0.71
N CYS A 54 1.94 0.98 0.14
CA CYS A 54 0.69 0.91 0.88
C CYS A 54 -0.20 -0.24 0.38
N ASN A 55 -0.80 -0.93 1.33
CA ASN A 55 -1.93 -1.81 1.11
C ASN A 55 -3.15 -1.16 1.79
N PRO A 56 -3.87 -0.24 1.08
CA PRO A 56 -4.92 0.53 1.70
C PRO A 56 -6.11 -0.35 2.07
N PRO A 57 -6.92 0.06 3.07
CA PRO A 57 -8.12 -0.68 3.42
C PRO A 57 -9.11 -0.71 2.25
N TYR A 58 -9.68 -1.88 2.00
CA TYR A 58 -10.55 -2.11 0.84
C TYR A 58 -11.99 -1.63 1.02
N PHE A 59 -12.36 -1.16 2.21
CA PHE A 59 -13.74 -0.79 2.52
C PHE A 59 -13.96 0.71 2.34
N GLY A 60 -14.86 1.07 1.41
CA GLY A 60 -15.42 2.42 1.34
C GLY A 60 -16.36 2.66 2.54
N ARG A 61 -16.56 3.91 2.94
CA ARG A 61 -17.46 4.30 4.06
C ARG A 61 -18.90 3.74 3.97
N ASN A 62 -19.32 3.16 2.82
CA ASN A 62 -20.69 2.73 2.55
C ASN A 62 -20.86 1.34 1.92
N THR A 63 -19.88 0.44 2.00
CA THR A 63 -20.08 -0.92 1.51
C THR A 63 -20.85 -1.74 2.55
N GLY A 64 -22.15 -1.97 2.30
CA GLY A 64 -23.08 -2.68 3.16
C GLY A 64 -22.87 -4.20 3.30
N ALA A 65 -21.63 -4.63 3.48
CA ALA A 65 -21.35 -6.01 3.87
C ALA A 65 -21.68 -6.17 5.36
N ALA A 66 -22.56 -7.11 5.67
CA ALA A 66 -23.00 -7.44 7.01
C ALA A 66 -21.82 -7.69 7.95
N ALA A 67 -21.55 -6.72 8.84
CA ALA A 67 -20.52 -6.82 9.84
C ALA A 67 -21.14 -7.11 11.23
N PRO A 68 -20.45 -7.86 12.09
CA PRO A 68 -20.96 -8.17 13.44
C PRO A 68 -21.02 -6.89 14.28
N SER A 69 -22.17 -6.67 14.93
CA SER A 69 -22.55 -5.61 15.88
C SER A 69 -22.27 -4.14 15.47
N ALA A 70 -23.26 -3.27 15.71
CA ALA A 70 -23.22 -1.84 15.39
C ALA A 70 -22.00 -1.12 16.02
N GLU A 71 -21.62 -1.48 17.26
CA GLU A 71 -20.49 -0.89 17.99
C GLU A 71 -19.12 -1.16 17.33
N LYS A 72 -18.89 -2.38 16.81
CA LYS A 72 -17.67 -2.71 16.07
C LYS A 72 -17.62 -2.06 14.70
N ARG A 73 -18.76 -1.67 14.12
CA ARG A 73 -18.84 -0.93 12.85
C ARG A 73 -18.40 0.51 13.02
N THR A 74 -18.88 1.19 14.06
CA THR A 74 -18.53 2.59 14.34
C THR A 74 -17.04 2.73 14.62
N ALA A 75 -16.49 1.91 15.52
CA ALA A 75 -15.05 1.94 15.84
C ALA A 75 -14.14 1.64 14.64
N ARG A 76 -14.56 0.76 13.70
CA ARG A 76 -13.80 0.49 12.47
C ARG A 76 -13.96 1.59 11.42
N GLN A 77 -15.12 2.26 11.34
CA GLN A 77 -15.37 3.35 10.39
C GLN A 77 -14.57 4.61 10.76
N ASP A 78 -14.36 4.86 12.04
CA ASP A 78 -13.58 6.02 12.51
C ASP A 78 -12.06 5.84 12.33
N ILE A 79 -11.59 4.59 12.25
CA ILE A 79 -10.17 4.25 12.09
C ILE A 79 -9.80 4.06 10.60
N CYS A 80 -10.75 3.66 9.76
CA CYS A 80 -10.47 3.38 8.34
C CYS A 80 -10.37 4.67 7.51
N CYS A 81 -9.20 4.91 6.92
CA CYS A 81 -9.01 5.93 5.89
C CYS A 81 -9.61 5.51 4.55
N THR A 82 -9.95 6.49 3.71
CA THR A 82 -10.36 6.25 2.31
C THR A 82 -9.13 6.13 1.40
N VAL A 83 -9.32 5.59 0.20
CA VAL A 83 -8.25 5.52 -0.80
C VAL A 83 -7.78 6.91 -1.24
N GLU A 84 -8.67 7.91 -1.24
CA GLU A 84 -8.36 9.30 -1.53
C GLU A 84 -7.44 9.89 -0.45
N GLU A 85 -7.74 9.66 0.82
CA GLU A 85 -6.90 10.10 1.95
C GLU A 85 -5.51 9.48 1.88
N VAL A 86 -5.42 8.18 1.55
CA VAL A 86 -4.15 7.49 1.32
C VAL A 86 -3.37 8.12 0.16
N ALA A 87 -4.03 8.39 -0.97
CA ALA A 87 -3.40 9.02 -2.13
C ALA A 87 -2.87 10.42 -1.81
N VAL A 88 -3.64 11.22 -1.06
CA VAL A 88 -3.23 12.56 -0.59
C VAL A 88 -2.00 12.48 0.31
N ALA A 89 -2.01 11.58 1.31
CA ALA A 89 -0.90 11.39 2.22
C ALA A 89 0.38 10.93 1.50
N ALA A 90 0.27 9.92 0.62
CA ALA A 90 1.38 9.43 -0.18
C ALA A 90 1.97 10.52 -1.09
N SER A 91 1.09 11.28 -1.79
CA SER A 91 1.55 12.38 -2.62
C SER A 91 2.22 13.49 -1.80
N PHE A 92 1.76 13.76 -0.58
CA PHE A 92 2.35 14.79 0.27
C PHE A 92 3.79 14.45 0.65
N VAL A 93 4.06 13.23 1.12
CA VAL A 93 5.39 12.85 1.62
C VAL A 93 6.41 12.60 0.50
N LEU A 94 5.96 12.22 -0.70
CA LEU A 94 6.85 12.00 -1.83
C LEU A 94 7.40 13.31 -2.38
N HIS A 95 8.68 13.35 -2.75
CA HIS A 95 9.22 14.41 -3.60
C HIS A 95 8.75 14.26 -5.06
N THR A 96 8.93 15.28 -5.89
CA THR A 96 8.65 15.19 -7.34
C THR A 96 9.57 14.14 -7.98
N GLY A 97 8.97 13.19 -8.70
CA GLY A 97 9.69 12.05 -9.28
C GLY A 97 9.76 10.83 -8.36
N GLY A 98 9.43 10.97 -7.07
CA GLY A 98 9.28 9.87 -6.12
C GLY A 98 8.18 8.90 -6.54
N LYS A 99 8.23 7.68 -6.03
CA LYS A 99 7.35 6.58 -6.44
C LYS A 99 6.41 6.13 -5.33
N ALA A 100 5.24 5.64 -5.69
CA ALA A 100 4.34 4.96 -4.77
C ALA A 100 3.90 3.62 -5.34
N ALA A 101 3.85 2.58 -4.52
CA ALA A 101 3.32 1.28 -4.88
C ALA A 101 2.13 0.90 -4.00
N PHE A 102 1.09 0.42 -4.64
CA PHE A 102 -0.15 0.02 -4.00
C PHE A 102 -0.48 -1.42 -4.33
N VAL A 103 -0.96 -2.17 -3.33
CA VAL A 103 -1.66 -3.43 -3.53
C VAL A 103 -3.14 -3.13 -3.40
N PHE A 104 -3.96 -3.51 -4.38
CA PHE A 104 -5.38 -3.18 -4.35
C PHE A 104 -6.25 -4.29 -4.94
N ARG A 105 -7.57 -4.17 -4.79
CA ARG A 105 -8.52 -5.12 -5.38
C ARG A 105 -8.80 -4.78 -6.83
N PRO A 106 -8.73 -5.75 -7.76
CA PRO A 106 -8.96 -5.51 -9.19
C PRO A 106 -10.31 -4.87 -9.50
N GLU A 107 -11.38 -5.30 -8.81
CA GLU A 107 -12.73 -4.80 -9.01
C GLU A 107 -12.91 -3.33 -8.59
N ARG A 108 -11.94 -2.79 -7.84
CA ARG A 108 -11.91 -1.39 -7.39
C ARG A 108 -10.77 -0.59 -8.01
N LEU A 109 -10.09 -1.13 -9.01
CA LEU A 109 -8.94 -0.48 -9.65
C LEU A 109 -9.27 0.93 -10.14
N TRP A 110 -10.46 1.13 -10.71
CA TRP A 110 -10.90 2.45 -11.18
C TRP A 110 -10.90 3.50 -10.06
N VAL A 111 -11.41 3.14 -8.87
CA VAL A 111 -11.45 4.05 -7.72
C VAL A 111 -10.03 4.46 -7.28
N LEU A 112 -9.09 3.52 -7.30
CA LEU A 112 -7.69 3.81 -7.00
C LEU A 112 -7.08 4.74 -8.04
N LEU A 113 -7.24 4.44 -9.33
CA LEU A 113 -6.66 5.26 -10.41
C LEU A 113 -7.21 6.69 -10.42
N GLU A 114 -8.49 6.86 -10.15
CA GLU A 114 -9.12 8.18 -10.01
C GLU A 114 -8.52 8.97 -8.84
N ALA A 115 -8.40 8.36 -7.66
CA ALA A 115 -7.80 8.99 -6.48
C ALA A 115 -6.34 9.40 -6.72
N LEU A 116 -5.55 8.53 -7.34
CA LEU A 116 -4.14 8.79 -7.70
C LEU A 116 -4.00 9.93 -8.70
N SER A 117 -4.86 9.98 -9.71
CA SER A 117 -4.88 11.04 -10.74
C SER A 117 -5.10 12.43 -10.13
N ARG A 118 -6.02 12.55 -9.18
CA ARG A 118 -6.35 13.83 -8.49
C ARG A 118 -5.16 14.43 -7.74
N VAL A 119 -4.19 13.61 -7.34
CA VAL A 119 -3.00 14.03 -6.58
C VAL A 119 -1.71 13.94 -7.40
N ARG A 120 -1.81 13.79 -8.72
CA ARG A 120 -0.68 13.69 -9.65
C ARG A 120 0.28 12.53 -9.36
N LEU A 121 -0.22 11.43 -8.78
CA LEU A 121 0.44 10.15 -8.76
C LEU A 121 0.07 9.39 -10.03
N VAL A 122 0.95 9.44 -11.03
CA VAL A 122 0.69 8.89 -12.36
C VAL A 122 1.09 7.43 -12.42
N PRO A 123 0.15 6.49 -12.68
CA PRO A 123 0.46 5.07 -12.81
C PRO A 123 1.47 4.83 -13.93
N LYS A 124 2.49 4.01 -13.65
CA LYS A 124 3.57 3.65 -14.58
C LYS A 124 3.66 2.16 -14.82
N ARG A 125 3.28 1.37 -13.82
CA ARG A 125 3.28 -0.09 -13.95
C ARG A 125 2.04 -0.66 -13.29
N LEU A 126 1.40 -1.61 -13.96
CA LEU A 126 0.32 -2.46 -13.44
C LEU A 126 0.73 -3.92 -13.55
N ARG A 127 0.44 -4.68 -12.53
CA ARG A 127 0.60 -6.13 -12.57
C ARG A 127 -0.53 -6.80 -11.80
N PHE A 128 -1.22 -7.72 -12.44
CA PHE A 128 -2.26 -8.51 -11.78
C PHE A 128 -1.67 -9.75 -11.12
N VAL A 129 -2.18 -10.09 -9.94
CA VAL A 129 -1.80 -11.29 -9.21
C VAL A 129 -2.94 -12.30 -9.32
N HIS A 130 -2.62 -13.51 -9.76
CA HIS A 130 -3.57 -14.60 -9.96
C HIS A 130 -3.18 -15.82 -9.12
N GLN A 131 -4.16 -16.57 -8.64
CA GLN A 131 -3.89 -17.83 -7.98
C GLN A 131 -3.22 -18.83 -8.95
N ASN A 132 -3.74 -18.90 -10.18
CA ASN A 132 -3.20 -19.68 -11.30
C ASN A 132 -3.59 -19.01 -12.62
N ALA A 133 -3.14 -19.53 -13.74
CA ALA A 133 -3.33 -18.96 -15.09
C ALA A 133 -4.82 -18.88 -15.52
N LEU A 134 -5.72 -19.67 -14.93
CA LEU A 134 -7.15 -19.71 -15.27
C LEU A 134 -8.02 -18.92 -14.28
N ALA A 135 -7.46 -18.53 -13.14
CA ALA A 135 -8.20 -17.81 -12.11
C ALA A 135 -8.33 -16.31 -12.48
N VAL A 136 -9.40 -15.68 -12.04
CA VAL A 136 -9.51 -14.21 -12.05
C VAL A 136 -8.46 -13.60 -11.13
N PRO A 137 -7.99 -12.36 -11.39
CA PRO A 137 -7.00 -11.74 -10.54
C PRO A 137 -7.53 -11.52 -9.11
N SER A 138 -6.72 -11.87 -8.12
CA SER A 138 -7.01 -11.67 -6.69
C SER A 138 -6.53 -10.32 -6.16
N ALA A 139 -5.51 -9.75 -6.80
CA ALA A 139 -4.96 -8.43 -6.49
C ALA A 139 -4.42 -7.74 -7.74
N VAL A 140 -4.25 -6.42 -7.66
CA VAL A 140 -3.51 -5.61 -8.62
C VAL A 140 -2.43 -4.82 -7.90
N LEU A 141 -1.23 -4.85 -8.45
CA LEU A 141 -0.09 -4.04 -8.03
C LEU A 141 -0.03 -2.82 -8.94
N VAL A 142 0.05 -1.64 -8.35
CA VAL A 142 0.09 -0.36 -9.09
C VAL A 142 1.30 0.43 -8.63
N GLU A 143 2.28 0.65 -9.49
CA GLU A 143 3.36 1.58 -9.23
C GLU A 143 3.09 2.90 -9.93
N CYS A 144 3.21 4.00 -9.17
CA CYS A 144 3.00 5.36 -9.64
C CYS A 144 4.26 6.20 -9.50
N ARG A 145 4.34 7.30 -10.27
CA ARG A 145 5.37 8.33 -10.12
C ARG A 145 4.72 9.69 -9.86
N LYS A 146 5.19 10.42 -8.86
CA LYS A 146 4.70 11.78 -8.56
C LYS A 146 5.15 12.77 -9.64
N GLY A 147 4.19 13.47 -10.25
CA GLY A 147 4.45 14.47 -11.28
C GLY A 147 4.98 13.91 -12.60
N GLY A 148 4.84 12.60 -12.83
CA GLY A 148 5.22 11.97 -14.10
C GLY A 148 4.31 12.39 -15.27
N SER A 149 4.76 12.13 -16.52
CA SER A 149 3.91 12.22 -17.71
C SER A 149 2.74 11.23 -17.63
N ALA A 150 1.58 11.58 -18.17
CA ALA A 150 0.43 10.67 -18.28
C ALA A 150 0.65 9.48 -19.22
N GLU A 151 1.68 9.52 -20.05
CA GLU A 151 2.03 8.47 -20.98
C GLU A 151 2.96 7.41 -20.38
N GLY A 152 3.07 6.25 -21.03
CA GLY A 152 4.04 5.20 -20.70
C GLY A 152 3.60 4.29 -19.54
N LEU A 153 2.30 4.00 -19.42
CA LEU A 153 1.82 2.94 -18.54
C LEU A 153 2.18 1.57 -19.14
N SER A 154 2.90 0.75 -18.39
CA SER A 154 3.21 -0.65 -18.71
C SER A 154 2.28 -1.58 -17.94
N VAL A 155 1.67 -2.53 -18.62
CA VAL A 155 0.96 -3.65 -18.00
C VAL A 155 1.84 -4.88 -18.11
N GLU A 156 2.30 -5.40 -16.97
CA GLU A 156 3.22 -6.52 -16.91
C GLU A 156 2.50 -7.88 -17.00
N PRO A 157 3.19 -8.94 -17.41
CA PRO A 157 2.65 -10.29 -17.32
C PRO A 157 2.15 -10.60 -15.91
N PRO A 158 1.08 -11.40 -15.77
CA PRO A 158 0.51 -11.70 -14.46
C PRO A 158 1.52 -12.39 -13.54
N LEU A 159 1.48 -12.06 -12.26
CA LEU A 159 2.20 -12.79 -11.22
C LEU A 159 1.31 -13.95 -10.75
N LEU A 160 1.76 -15.17 -10.96
CA LEU A 160 1.06 -16.36 -10.49
C LEU A 160 1.54 -16.74 -9.08
N VAL A 161 0.61 -16.90 -8.14
CA VAL A 161 0.91 -17.45 -6.80
C VAL A 161 1.48 -18.86 -6.99
N GLU A 162 2.54 -19.19 -6.28
CA GLU A 162 3.28 -20.48 -6.40
C GLU A 162 4.19 -20.58 -7.64
N SER A 163 4.28 -19.56 -8.49
CA SER A 163 5.34 -19.52 -9.51
C SER A 163 6.72 -19.37 -8.86
N GLU A 164 7.77 -19.79 -9.57
CA GLU A 164 9.14 -19.59 -9.10
C GLU A 164 9.44 -18.11 -8.79
N GLU A 165 8.91 -17.18 -9.58
CA GLU A 165 9.05 -15.76 -9.34
C GLU A 165 8.39 -15.35 -8.02
N TYR A 166 7.15 -15.81 -7.77
CA TYR A 166 6.43 -15.54 -6.52
C TYR A 166 7.17 -16.11 -5.30
N LEU A 167 7.64 -17.37 -5.39
CA LEU A 167 8.38 -18.01 -4.33
C LEU A 167 9.69 -17.28 -4.01
N LYS A 168 10.41 -16.80 -5.03
CA LYS A 168 11.63 -15.99 -4.85
C LYS A 168 11.37 -14.69 -4.10
N ILE A 169 10.23 -14.01 -4.35
CA ILE A 169 9.84 -12.78 -3.63
C ILE A 169 9.71 -13.06 -2.12
N TYR A 170 9.23 -14.23 -1.74
CA TYR A 170 9.05 -14.63 -0.34
C TYR A 170 10.25 -15.38 0.28
N GLY A 171 11.39 -15.42 -0.44
CA GLY A 171 12.57 -16.16 0.03
C GLY A 171 12.38 -17.67 0.14
N LYS A 172 11.32 -18.20 -0.47
CA LYS A 172 11.06 -19.63 -0.56
C LYS A 172 11.71 -20.17 -1.84
N THR A 173 12.90 -20.72 -1.71
CA THR A 173 13.46 -21.55 -2.79
C THR A 173 12.60 -22.80 -2.87
N GLY A 174 12.05 -23.11 -4.05
CA GLY A 174 11.32 -24.33 -4.27
C GLY A 174 12.22 -25.52 -3.92
N SER A 175 11.95 -26.17 -2.81
CA SER A 175 12.44 -27.52 -2.56
C SER A 175 11.64 -28.43 -3.50
N SER A 176 12.27 -28.78 -4.61
CA SER A 176 11.91 -29.94 -5.39
C SER A 176 12.28 -31.15 -4.52
N ASP A 177 11.31 -31.76 -3.90
CA ASP A 177 11.35 -33.18 -3.46
C ASP A 177 10.21 -33.91 -4.16
#